data_9fef8cd9fd73b050072994741777d697
#
_entry.id   9fef8cd9fd73b050072994741777d697
#
_cell.length_a   1.000
_cell.length_b   1.000
_cell.length_c   1.000
_cell.angle_alpha   90.00
_cell.angle_beta   90.00
_cell.angle_gamma   90.00
#
_symmetry.space_group_name_H-M   'P 1'
#
loop_
_entity.id
_entity.type
_entity.pdbx_description
1 polymer ?
#
loop_
_entity_poly.entity_id
_entity_poly.type
_entity_poly.pdbx_seq_one_letter_code
_entity_poly.pdbx_strand_id
1 'polypeptide(L)'
;SKHPWMDEGFTSYISNIAINKILDRKIENPHLGAYNRYYKMISYRKEESLTTHADRYHLNSSYSTASYSMGSIFLSQLEYVIGKENVKKGLKKYFNDFSFKHPTPNDIKRSMEKVSGIHLDWYLNEWTQTTHTIDYSVRGFRNKTIILQRHGKMPMPIDVRVTYRDGTSEDFNIPLQMMRGNKPTSATILKDWSWAHPIYQFEVLKEIKSVEIDPSKLMADIYPSDNKK
;
A
#
# COMPACT_ATOMS: atom_id res chain seq x y z
N SER A 1 2.52 -1.34 -25.52
CA SER A 1 2.20 -0.20 -24.66
C SER A 1 3.41 0.23 -23.83
N LYS A 2 3.55 1.53 -23.62
CA LYS A 2 4.66 2.10 -22.82
C LYS A 2 4.39 1.96 -21.30
N HIS A 3 3.13 1.98 -20.92
CA HIS A 3 2.68 1.90 -19.52
C HIS A 3 1.50 0.93 -19.37
N PRO A 4 1.67 -0.37 -19.67
CA PRO A 4 0.56 -1.33 -19.67
C PRO A 4 -0.10 -1.48 -18.30
N TRP A 5 0.65 -1.28 -17.22
CA TRP A 5 0.14 -1.33 -15.86
C TRP A 5 -0.89 -0.23 -15.52
N MET A 6 -0.85 0.91 -16.23
CA MET A 6 -1.88 1.95 -16.10
C MET A 6 -3.16 1.57 -16.81
N ASP A 7 -3.07 1.02 -18.02
CA ASP A 7 -4.24 0.60 -18.80
C ASP A 7 -4.93 -0.59 -18.13
N GLU A 8 -4.20 -1.69 -17.95
CA GLU A 8 -4.72 -2.97 -17.47
C GLU A 8 -4.95 -2.98 -15.96
N GLY A 9 -4.04 -2.35 -15.22
CA GLY A 9 -4.08 -2.33 -13.76
C GLY A 9 -5.21 -1.48 -13.22
N PHE A 10 -5.43 -0.28 -13.76
CA PHE A 10 -6.51 0.61 -13.33
C PHE A 10 -7.88 0.03 -13.69
N THR A 11 -7.99 -0.56 -14.88
CA THR A 11 -9.20 -1.26 -15.30
C THR A 11 -9.48 -2.46 -14.38
N SER A 12 -8.46 -3.25 -14.03
CA SER A 12 -8.58 -4.37 -13.09
C SER A 12 -9.02 -3.90 -11.70
N TYR A 13 -8.45 -2.81 -11.20
CA TYR A 13 -8.82 -2.21 -9.92
C TYR A 13 -10.31 -1.83 -9.90
N ILE A 14 -10.78 -1.07 -10.88
CA ILE A 14 -12.19 -0.64 -10.97
C ILE A 14 -13.12 -1.84 -11.15
N SER A 15 -12.76 -2.79 -12.02
CA SER A 15 -13.57 -3.99 -12.28
C SER A 15 -13.75 -4.84 -11.02
N ASN A 16 -12.71 -5.04 -10.22
CA ASN A 16 -12.80 -5.80 -8.97
C ASN A 16 -13.79 -5.16 -7.98
N ILE A 17 -13.76 -3.82 -7.84
CA ILE A 17 -14.69 -3.09 -6.99
C ILE A 17 -16.12 -3.18 -7.56
N ALA A 18 -16.29 -2.97 -8.85
CA ALA A 18 -17.59 -2.99 -9.52
C ALA A 18 -18.25 -4.37 -9.40
N ILE A 19 -17.52 -5.44 -9.69
CA ILE A 19 -18.02 -6.83 -9.59
C ILE A 19 -18.41 -7.15 -8.15
N ASN A 20 -17.58 -6.77 -7.17
CA ASN A 20 -17.90 -6.98 -5.76
C ASN A 20 -19.22 -6.31 -5.37
N LYS A 21 -19.44 -5.09 -5.86
CA LYS A 21 -20.65 -4.31 -5.58
C LYS A 21 -21.88 -4.84 -6.34
N ILE A 22 -21.76 -5.09 -7.65
CA ILE A 22 -22.87 -5.50 -8.51
C ILE A 22 -23.41 -6.87 -8.09
N LEU A 23 -22.50 -7.79 -7.72
CA LEU A 23 -22.86 -9.15 -7.31
C LEU A 23 -23.08 -9.28 -5.79
N ASP A 24 -23.12 -8.18 -5.05
CA ASP A 24 -23.27 -8.13 -3.57
C ASP A 24 -22.40 -9.16 -2.83
N ARG A 25 -21.13 -9.32 -3.30
CA ARG A 25 -20.23 -10.34 -2.75
C ARG A 25 -19.75 -10.05 -1.34
N LYS A 26 -19.79 -8.78 -0.90
CA LYS A 26 -19.35 -8.30 0.43
C LYS A 26 -17.93 -8.71 0.80
N ILE A 27 -17.07 -8.88 -0.21
CA ILE A 27 -15.65 -9.21 -0.01
C ILE A 27 -14.95 -7.95 0.50
N GLU A 28 -14.30 -8.05 1.65
CA GLU A 28 -13.61 -6.93 2.30
C GLU A 28 -12.47 -6.39 1.43
N ASN A 29 -11.60 -7.27 0.94
CA ASN A 29 -10.57 -6.90 -0.04
C ASN A 29 -10.91 -7.50 -1.43
N PRO A 30 -11.56 -6.74 -2.33
CA PRO A 30 -11.91 -7.22 -3.67
C PRO A 30 -10.70 -7.50 -4.57
N HIS A 31 -9.51 -7.05 -4.16
CA HIS A 31 -8.26 -7.23 -4.89
C HIS A 31 -7.46 -8.47 -4.46
N LEU A 32 -7.97 -9.30 -3.54
CA LEU A 32 -7.25 -10.45 -2.98
C LEU A 32 -6.66 -11.38 -4.06
N GLY A 33 -7.35 -11.58 -5.19
CA GLY A 33 -6.82 -12.36 -6.30
C GLY A 33 -5.57 -11.74 -6.94
N ALA A 34 -5.46 -10.41 -6.96
CA ALA A 34 -4.26 -9.71 -7.44
C ALA A 34 -3.10 -9.89 -6.44
N TYR A 35 -3.36 -9.76 -5.15
CA TYR A 35 -2.36 -9.99 -4.08
C TYR A 35 -1.80 -11.40 -4.15
N ASN A 36 -2.64 -12.42 -4.30
CA ASN A 36 -2.18 -13.80 -4.38
C ASN A 36 -1.26 -14.05 -5.59
N ARG A 37 -1.55 -13.44 -6.75
CA ARG A 37 -0.68 -13.52 -7.93
C ARG A 37 0.64 -12.78 -7.70
N TYR A 38 0.61 -11.63 -7.06
CA TYR A 38 1.80 -10.86 -6.68
C TYR A 38 2.69 -11.67 -5.73
N TYR A 39 2.16 -12.21 -4.64
CA TYR A 39 2.92 -13.03 -3.70
C TYR A 39 3.54 -14.26 -4.35
N LYS A 40 2.78 -14.90 -5.24
CA LYS A 40 3.29 -16.04 -6.02
C LYS A 40 4.44 -15.62 -6.93
N MET A 41 4.37 -14.48 -7.59
CA MET A 41 5.44 -13.96 -8.42
C MET A 41 6.71 -13.68 -7.60
N ILE A 42 6.58 -13.04 -6.44
CA ILE A 42 7.69 -12.78 -5.51
C ILE A 42 8.32 -14.09 -5.04
N SER A 43 7.52 -15.09 -4.66
CA SER A 43 8.05 -16.39 -4.20
C SER A 43 8.89 -17.12 -5.25
N TYR A 44 8.66 -16.85 -6.54
CA TYR A 44 9.45 -17.38 -7.65
C TYR A 44 10.57 -16.45 -8.12
N ARG A 45 10.76 -15.27 -7.52
CA ARG A 45 11.73 -14.25 -7.91
C ARG A 45 11.62 -13.88 -9.39
N LYS A 46 10.39 -13.63 -9.85
CA LYS A 46 10.05 -13.31 -11.25
C LYS A 46 9.51 -11.89 -11.41
N GLU A 47 9.69 -11.06 -10.40
CA GLU A 47 9.28 -9.67 -10.42
C GLU A 47 10.14 -8.84 -11.38
N GLU A 48 9.49 -7.98 -12.13
CA GLU A 48 10.10 -6.98 -13.01
C GLU A 48 9.44 -5.63 -12.74
N SER A 49 10.19 -4.55 -12.96
CA SER A 49 9.72 -3.18 -12.77
C SER A 49 8.48 -2.90 -13.62
N LEU A 50 7.49 -2.18 -13.07
CA LEU A 50 6.30 -1.76 -13.81
C LEU A 50 6.60 -0.86 -15.02
N THR A 51 7.76 -0.19 -15.05
CA THR A 51 8.22 0.59 -16.19
C THR A 51 8.85 -0.25 -17.30
N THR A 52 8.97 -1.57 -17.11
CA THR A 52 9.43 -2.46 -18.20
C THR A 52 8.46 -2.36 -19.38
N HIS A 53 9.00 -2.08 -20.56
CA HIS A 53 8.18 -2.03 -21.77
C HIS A 53 7.55 -3.39 -22.06
N ALA A 54 6.32 -3.43 -22.56
CA ALA A 54 5.56 -4.67 -22.79
C ALA A 54 6.37 -5.76 -23.54
N ASP A 55 7.16 -5.35 -24.55
CA ASP A 55 7.94 -6.26 -25.39
C ASP A 55 9.27 -6.70 -24.77
N ARG A 56 9.60 -6.22 -23.56
CA ARG A 56 10.88 -6.49 -22.88
C ARG A 56 10.78 -7.35 -21.64
N TYR A 57 9.57 -7.73 -21.25
CA TYR A 57 9.40 -8.69 -20.16
C TYR A 57 10.00 -10.05 -20.54
N HIS A 58 10.73 -10.67 -19.63
CA HIS A 58 11.35 -11.97 -19.85
C HIS A 58 10.31 -13.09 -19.96
N LEU A 59 9.18 -12.95 -19.25
CA LEU A 59 8.11 -13.96 -19.22
C LEU A 59 6.73 -13.32 -19.38
N ASN A 60 5.84 -13.96 -20.14
CA ASN A 60 4.44 -13.54 -20.26
C ASN A 60 3.73 -13.51 -18.90
N SER A 61 4.08 -14.43 -17.98
CA SER A 61 3.53 -14.43 -16.62
C SER A 61 3.96 -13.23 -15.80
N SER A 62 5.20 -12.76 -15.96
CA SER A 62 5.69 -11.53 -15.33
C SER A 62 4.98 -10.30 -15.90
N TYR A 63 4.85 -10.21 -17.23
CA TYR A 63 4.06 -9.16 -17.89
C TYR A 63 2.63 -9.11 -17.36
N SER A 64 1.92 -10.26 -17.38
CA SER A 64 0.51 -10.32 -16.94
C SER A 64 0.37 -9.93 -15.46
N THR A 65 1.24 -10.44 -14.58
CA THR A 65 1.17 -10.10 -13.15
C THR A 65 1.51 -8.63 -12.90
N ALA A 66 2.54 -8.10 -13.56
CA ALA A 66 2.92 -6.69 -13.44
C ALA A 66 1.81 -5.76 -13.95
N SER A 67 1.30 -5.98 -15.16
CA SER A 67 0.34 -5.10 -15.79
C SER A 67 -1.02 -5.12 -15.07
N TYR A 68 -1.60 -6.29 -14.84
CA TYR A 68 -2.95 -6.43 -14.27
C TYR A 68 -2.95 -6.41 -12.73
N SER A 69 -2.13 -7.25 -12.12
CA SER A 69 -2.19 -7.44 -10.66
C SER A 69 -1.45 -6.34 -9.91
N MET A 70 -0.18 -6.09 -10.23
CA MET A 70 0.57 -5.03 -9.54
C MET A 70 0.03 -3.63 -9.86
N GLY A 71 -0.42 -3.37 -11.09
CA GLY A 71 -1.09 -2.11 -11.41
C GLY A 71 -2.40 -1.90 -10.62
N SER A 72 -3.16 -2.98 -10.36
CA SER A 72 -4.32 -2.93 -9.45
C SER A 72 -3.90 -2.72 -7.99
N ILE A 73 -2.85 -3.42 -7.53
CA ILE A 73 -2.31 -3.28 -6.17
C ILE A 73 -1.76 -1.87 -5.97
N PHE A 74 -1.14 -1.26 -6.98
CA PHE A 74 -0.69 0.14 -6.91
C PHE A 74 -1.82 1.07 -6.45
N LEU A 75 -3.01 0.97 -7.00
CA LEU A 75 -4.13 1.81 -6.56
C LEU A 75 -4.68 1.38 -5.18
N SER A 76 -4.72 0.09 -4.90
CA SER A 76 -5.16 -0.43 -3.60
C SER A 76 -4.21 -0.01 -2.46
N GLN A 77 -2.90 -0.06 -2.69
CA GLN A 77 -1.92 0.44 -1.72
C GLN A 77 -1.95 1.96 -1.59
N LEU A 78 -2.31 2.66 -2.67
CA LEU A 78 -2.51 4.10 -2.61
C LEU A 78 -3.72 4.46 -1.71
N GLU A 79 -4.79 3.63 -1.69
CA GLU A 79 -5.87 3.78 -0.70
C GLU A 79 -5.34 3.68 0.74
N TYR A 80 -4.41 2.77 0.98
CA TYR A 80 -3.78 2.62 2.30
C TYR A 80 -2.96 3.85 2.69
N VAL A 81 -2.26 4.47 1.72
CA VAL A 81 -1.36 5.62 1.93
C VAL A 81 -2.10 6.95 2.09
N ILE A 82 -3.08 7.24 1.22
CA ILE A 82 -3.75 8.55 1.19
C ILE A 82 -5.23 8.50 1.60
N GLY A 83 -5.76 7.32 1.84
CA GLY A 83 -7.17 7.09 2.15
C GLY A 83 -8.05 6.88 0.93
N LYS A 84 -9.03 5.99 1.06
CA LYS A 84 -9.94 5.54 -0.02
C LYS A 84 -10.69 6.69 -0.70
N GLU A 85 -11.20 7.65 0.05
CA GLU A 85 -11.94 8.78 -0.51
C GLU A 85 -11.05 9.72 -1.33
N ASN A 86 -9.78 9.88 -0.94
CA ASN A 86 -8.81 10.63 -1.73
C ASN A 86 -8.46 9.92 -3.04
N VAL A 87 -8.30 8.58 -3.03
CA VAL A 87 -8.08 7.81 -4.27
C VAL A 87 -9.28 7.96 -5.21
N LYS A 88 -10.50 7.85 -4.70
CA LYS A 88 -11.72 8.04 -5.49
C LYS A 88 -11.80 9.44 -6.12
N LYS A 89 -11.53 10.49 -5.34
CA LYS A 89 -11.48 11.89 -5.84
C LYS A 89 -10.36 12.07 -6.86
N GLY A 90 -9.19 11.49 -6.59
CA GLY A 90 -8.03 11.54 -7.47
C GLY A 90 -8.27 10.85 -8.81
N LEU A 91 -8.89 9.66 -8.81
CA LEU A 91 -9.28 8.95 -10.04
C LEU A 91 -10.31 9.74 -10.85
N LYS A 92 -11.31 10.33 -10.19
CA LYS A 92 -12.29 11.20 -10.86
C LYS A 92 -11.63 12.42 -11.49
N LYS A 93 -10.72 13.08 -10.77
CA LYS A 93 -9.94 14.19 -11.30
C LYS A 93 -9.08 13.76 -12.48
N TYR A 94 -8.33 12.67 -12.35
CA TYR A 94 -7.50 12.10 -13.40
C TYR A 94 -8.32 11.81 -14.66
N PHE A 95 -9.48 11.17 -14.53
CA PHE A 95 -10.39 10.92 -15.63
C PHE A 95 -10.84 12.21 -16.32
N ASN A 96 -11.28 13.22 -15.56
CA ASN A 96 -11.75 14.48 -16.11
C ASN A 96 -10.65 15.26 -16.87
N ASP A 97 -9.42 15.24 -16.32
CA ASP A 97 -8.30 15.99 -16.90
C ASP A 97 -7.70 15.30 -18.14
N PHE A 98 -7.77 13.96 -18.19
CA PHE A 98 -7.02 13.17 -19.17
C PHE A 98 -7.87 12.24 -20.05
N SER A 99 -9.21 12.30 -20.00
CA SER A 99 -10.08 11.56 -20.93
C SER A 99 -9.68 11.83 -22.37
N PHE A 100 -9.56 10.76 -23.17
CA PHE A 100 -9.16 10.80 -24.57
C PHE A 100 -7.76 11.38 -24.84
N LYS A 101 -6.88 11.39 -23.82
CA LYS A 101 -5.48 11.80 -23.91
C LYS A 101 -4.55 10.61 -23.62
N HIS A 102 -3.24 10.86 -23.65
CA HIS A 102 -2.21 9.87 -23.35
C HIS A 102 -1.45 10.24 -22.06
N PRO A 103 -2.07 10.05 -20.88
CA PRO A 103 -1.45 10.40 -19.61
C PRO A 103 -0.26 9.51 -19.28
N THR A 104 0.63 10.07 -18.46
CA THR A 104 1.84 9.42 -17.96
C THR A 104 1.68 9.05 -16.47
N PRO A 105 2.59 8.22 -15.91
CA PRO A 105 2.61 7.94 -14.47
C PRO A 105 2.65 9.19 -13.58
N ASN A 106 3.28 10.27 -14.04
CA ASN A 106 3.29 11.53 -13.31
C ASN A 106 1.92 12.21 -13.26
N ASP A 107 1.07 12.00 -14.24
CA ASP A 107 -0.25 12.64 -14.29
C ASP A 107 -1.21 12.04 -13.26
N ILE A 108 -1.22 10.72 -13.09
CA ILE A 108 -1.98 10.08 -12.01
C ILE A 108 -1.42 10.48 -10.64
N LYS A 109 -0.08 10.48 -10.46
CA LYS A 109 0.55 10.93 -9.21
C LYS A 109 0.11 12.35 -8.85
N ARG A 110 0.24 13.31 -9.77
CA ARG A 110 -0.17 14.72 -9.56
C ARG A 110 -1.65 14.85 -9.22
N SER A 111 -2.50 14.04 -9.85
CA SER A 111 -3.94 14.03 -9.54
C SER A 111 -4.20 13.59 -8.11
N MET A 112 -3.48 12.58 -7.62
CA MET A 112 -3.57 12.08 -6.24
C MET A 112 -2.98 13.05 -5.22
N GLU A 113 -1.79 13.62 -5.49
CA GLU A 113 -1.17 14.65 -4.65
C GLU A 113 -2.07 15.87 -4.49
N LYS A 114 -2.72 16.32 -5.57
CA LYS A 114 -3.59 17.51 -5.55
C LYS A 114 -4.82 17.34 -4.67
N VAL A 115 -5.36 16.14 -4.55
CA VAL A 115 -6.54 15.86 -3.72
C VAL A 115 -6.21 15.47 -2.29
N SER A 116 -5.03 14.90 -2.05
CA SER A 116 -4.62 14.41 -0.73
C SER A 116 -3.74 15.39 0.04
N GLY A 117 -3.00 16.26 -0.66
CA GLY A 117 -1.96 17.09 -0.07
C GLY A 117 -0.70 16.32 0.36
N ILE A 118 -0.59 15.04 -0.02
CA ILE A 118 0.52 14.17 0.36
C ILE A 118 1.49 14.02 -0.80
N HIS A 119 2.80 14.12 -0.55
CA HIS A 119 3.85 13.90 -1.54
C HIS A 119 3.98 12.42 -1.90
N LEU A 120 3.94 12.08 -3.19
CA LEU A 120 3.92 10.71 -3.70
C LEU A 120 5.06 10.37 -4.67
N ASP A 121 6.11 11.20 -4.79
CA ASP A 121 7.26 10.88 -5.64
C ASP A 121 7.94 9.57 -5.21
N TRP A 122 8.13 9.38 -3.91
CA TRP A 122 8.66 8.15 -3.33
C TRP A 122 7.80 6.94 -3.68
N TYR A 123 6.48 7.09 -3.59
CA TYR A 123 5.51 6.02 -3.87
C TYR A 123 5.55 5.60 -5.34
N LEU A 124 5.50 6.59 -6.25
CA LEU A 124 5.61 6.31 -7.67
C LEU A 124 6.92 5.61 -8.02
N ASN A 125 8.05 6.12 -7.51
CA ASN A 125 9.37 5.54 -7.76
C ASN A 125 9.47 4.11 -7.26
N GLU A 126 9.10 3.84 -6.01
CA GLU A 126 9.17 2.51 -5.40
C GLU A 126 8.33 1.49 -6.17
N TRP A 127 7.08 1.82 -6.47
CA TRP A 127 6.18 0.91 -7.18
C TRP A 127 6.53 0.71 -8.65
N THR A 128 7.08 1.70 -9.34
CA THR A 128 7.23 1.64 -10.80
C THR A 128 8.65 1.40 -11.28
N GLN A 129 9.66 1.83 -10.52
CA GLN A 129 11.07 1.76 -10.93
C GLN A 129 11.84 0.64 -10.23
N THR A 130 11.29 0.04 -9.19
CA THR A 130 11.98 -0.98 -8.39
C THR A 130 11.19 -2.29 -8.33
N THR A 131 11.84 -3.33 -7.83
CA THR A 131 11.20 -4.60 -7.44
C THR A 131 11.21 -4.77 -5.92
N HIS A 132 11.26 -3.66 -5.19
CA HIS A 132 11.23 -3.66 -3.74
C HIS A 132 9.88 -4.18 -3.22
N THR A 133 9.91 -4.83 -2.08
CA THR A 133 8.73 -5.40 -1.42
C THR A 133 8.46 -4.73 -0.08
N ILE A 134 7.21 -4.75 0.32
CA ILE A 134 6.76 -4.36 1.66
C ILE A 134 6.92 -5.56 2.57
N ASP A 135 7.59 -5.37 3.70
CA ASP A 135 7.79 -6.40 4.72
C ASP A 135 8.09 -5.71 6.05
N TYR A 136 7.15 -5.78 6.97
CA TYR A 136 7.22 -5.21 8.32
C TYR A 136 6.90 -6.26 9.35
N SER A 137 7.36 -6.08 10.57
CA SER A 137 7.01 -6.97 11.67
C SER A 137 6.85 -6.24 13.00
N VAL A 138 6.07 -6.80 13.88
CA VAL A 138 6.15 -6.48 15.31
C VAL A 138 7.35 -7.23 15.88
N ARG A 139 8.49 -6.56 16.04
CA ARG A 139 9.69 -7.18 16.62
C ARG A 139 9.43 -7.64 18.06
N GLY A 140 8.65 -6.86 18.82
CA GLY A 140 8.23 -7.21 20.15
C GLY A 140 7.72 -6.01 20.93
N PHE A 141 7.27 -6.29 22.15
CA PHE A 141 6.94 -5.26 23.13
C PHE A 141 7.33 -5.69 24.54
N ARG A 142 7.62 -4.73 25.38
CA ARG A 142 7.93 -4.96 26.80
C ARG A 142 7.31 -3.83 27.62
N ASN A 143 6.51 -4.19 28.63
CA ASN A 143 5.75 -3.25 29.44
C ASN A 143 4.86 -2.34 28.56
N LYS A 144 5.28 -1.10 28.35
CA LYS A 144 4.58 -0.07 27.58
C LYS A 144 5.31 0.34 26.30
N THR A 145 6.44 -0.29 25.99
CA THR A 145 7.28 0.02 24.83
C THR A 145 7.05 -1.01 23.73
N ILE A 146 6.82 -0.52 22.51
CA ILE A 146 6.62 -1.31 21.29
C ILE A 146 7.79 -1.09 20.36
N ILE A 147 8.27 -2.16 19.74
CA ILE A 147 9.37 -2.13 18.77
C ILE A 147 8.86 -2.76 17.48
N LEU A 148 8.83 -1.97 16.40
CA LEU A 148 8.50 -2.40 15.05
C LEU A 148 9.78 -2.48 14.22
N GLN A 149 9.77 -3.36 13.22
CA GLN A 149 10.90 -3.54 12.31
C GLN A 149 10.42 -3.57 10.87
N ARG A 150 11.15 -2.89 9.99
CA ARG A 150 11.02 -2.97 8.55
C ARG A 150 12.11 -3.89 8.00
N HIS A 151 11.73 -4.91 7.26
CA HIS A 151 12.60 -5.86 6.57
C HIS A 151 12.67 -5.54 5.08
N GLY A 152 11.53 -5.19 4.49
CA GLY A 152 11.42 -4.84 3.09
C GLY A 152 12.09 -3.51 2.74
N LYS A 153 12.39 -3.35 1.46
CA LYS A 153 13.00 -2.11 0.95
C LYS A 153 11.97 -1.05 0.54
N MET A 154 10.72 -1.44 0.31
CA MET A 154 9.65 -0.51 0.01
C MET A 154 9.09 0.09 1.30
N PRO A 155 9.20 1.42 1.51
CA PRO A 155 8.63 2.07 2.69
C PRO A 155 7.12 2.20 2.57
N MET A 156 6.41 2.07 3.71
CA MET A 156 4.97 2.36 3.81
C MET A 156 4.68 3.11 5.12
N PRO A 157 3.69 4.01 5.16
CA PRO A 157 3.12 4.44 6.43
C PRO A 157 2.46 3.25 7.08
N ILE A 158 2.49 3.17 8.41
CA ILE A 158 2.03 1.98 9.15
C ILE A 158 0.85 2.33 10.04
N ASP A 159 -0.24 1.57 9.90
CA ASP A 159 -1.31 1.53 10.88
C ASP A 159 -1.01 0.44 11.91
N VAL A 160 -1.16 0.76 13.19
CA VAL A 160 -0.91 -0.16 14.29
C VAL A 160 -2.08 -0.17 15.24
N ARG A 161 -2.58 -1.35 15.59
CA ARG A 161 -3.54 -1.53 16.70
C ARG A 161 -2.82 -2.10 17.90
N VAL A 162 -2.98 -1.44 19.04
CA VAL A 162 -2.50 -1.91 20.34
C VAL A 162 -3.70 -2.30 21.18
N THR A 163 -3.74 -3.55 21.62
CA THR A 163 -4.75 -4.04 22.57
C THR A 163 -4.10 -4.13 23.95
N TYR A 164 -4.77 -3.58 24.94
CA TYR A 164 -4.30 -3.53 26.31
C TYR A 164 -4.83 -4.68 27.16
N ARG A 165 -4.20 -4.91 28.31
CA ARG A 165 -4.63 -5.94 29.27
C ARG A 165 -5.99 -5.66 29.89
N ASP A 166 -6.44 -4.40 29.93
CA ASP A 166 -7.76 -4.00 30.39
C ASP A 166 -8.89 -4.26 29.37
N GLY A 167 -8.54 -4.82 28.18
CA GLY A 167 -9.46 -5.12 27.10
C GLY A 167 -9.72 -3.96 26.13
N THR A 168 -9.23 -2.76 26.40
CA THR A 168 -9.34 -1.61 25.49
C THR A 168 -8.31 -1.69 24.37
N SER A 169 -8.53 -0.95 23.28
CA SER A 169 -7.59 -0.87 22.16
C SER A 169 -7.42 0.58 21.71
N GLU A 170 -6.25 0.88 21.18
CA GLU A 170 -5.95 2.15 20.53
C GLU A 170 -5.34 1.90 19.13
N ASP A 171 -5.71 2.75 18.20
CA ASP A 171 -5.14 2.74 16.85
C ASP A 171 -4.16 3.90 16.68
N PHE A 172 -3.02 3.59 16.09
CA PHE A 172 -1.94 4.54 15.81
C PHE A 172 -1.65 4.54 14.31
N ASN A 173 -1.26 5.71 13.78
CA ASN A 173 -0.73 5.86 12.43
C ASN A 173 0.69 6.42 12.51
N ILE A 174 1.63 5.78 11.83
CA ILE A 174 3.02 6.18 11.73
C ILE A 174 3.29 6.62 10.28
N PRO A 175 3.28 7.93 9.98
CA PRO A 175 3.58 8.42 8.64
C PRO A 175 5.05 8.22 8.28
N LEU A 176 5.37 8.31 6.99
CA LEU A 176 6.75 8.43 6.54
C LEU A 176 7.14 9.90 6.44
N GLN A 177 8.35 10.23 6.86
CA GLN A 177 8.90 11.60 6.79
C GLN A 177 8.80 12.19 5.37
N MET A 178 9.02 11.37 4.34
CA MET A 178 9.01 11.80 2.94
C MET A 178 7.61 12.12 2.39
N MET A 179 6.54 11.70 3.06
CA MET A 179 5.16 12.02 2.67
C MET A 179 4.79 13.47 2.91
N ARG A 180 5.44 14.14 3.86
CA ARG A 180 5.13 15.51 4.29
C ARG A 180 3.66 15.73 4.66
N GLY A 181 3.03 14.68 5.19
CA GLY A 181 1.62 14.64 5.58
C GLY A 181 1.19 13.23 5.94
N ASN A 182 -0.07 13.07 6.27
CA ASN A 182 -0.70 11.79 6.61
C ASN A 182 -2.12 11.72 6.05
N LYS A 183 -2.64 10.52 5.86
CA LYS A 183 -4.02 10.30 5.47
C LYS A 183 -4.99 10.79 6.55
N PRO A 184 -6.22 11.18 6.18
CA PRO A 184 -7.28 11.40 7.16
C PRO A 184 -7.49 10.13 7.99
N THR A 185 -7.41 10.26 9.31
CA THR A 185 -7.56 9.13 10.23
C THR A 185 -8.04 9.61 11.60
N SER A 186 -8.75 8.74 12.32
CA SER A 186 -9.08 8.91 13.74
C SER A 186 -8.01 8.33 14.67
N ALA A 187 -7.02 7.62 14.12
CA ALA A 187 -5.91 7.07 14.88
C ALA A 187 -4.99 8.17 15.44
N THR A 188 -4.34 7.90 16.56
CA THR A 188 -3.29 8.77 17.09
C THR A 188 -2.09 8.77 16.15
N ILE A 189 -1.73 9.96 15.64
CA ILE A 189 -0.60 10.11 14.73
C ILE A 189 0.68 10.20 15.56
N LEU A 190 1.61 9.28 15.29
CA LEU A 190 2.93 9.25 15.92
C LEU A 190 3.95 10.03 15.09
N LYS A 191 5.18 10.16 15.63
CA LYS A 191 6.29 10.76 14.92
C LYS A 191 6.58 9.99 13.63
N ASP A 192 6.94 10.70 12.58
CA ASP A 192 7.27 10.14 11.27
C ASP A 192 8.40 9.10 11.36
N TRP A 193 8.22 7.98 10.66
CA TRP A 193 9.29 6.98 10.50
C TRP A 193 10.26 7.42 9.41
N SER A 194 11.53 7.61 9.79
CA SER A 194 12.59 7.89 8.83
C SER A 194 13.00 6.62 8.10
N TRP A 195 13.09 6.70 6.76
CA TRP A 195 13.56 5.58 5.92
C TRP A 195 14.93 5.02 6.32
N ALA A 196 15.82 5.88 6.81
CA ALA A 196 17.18 5.48 7.21
C ALA A 196 17.21 4.49 8.37
N HIS A 197 16.14 4.40 9.15
CA HIS A 197 16.08 3.55 10.33
C HIS A 197 15.16 2.35 10.11
N PRO A 198 15.66 1.09 10.16
CA PRO A 198 14.83 -0.08 10.01
C PRO A 198 13.99 -0.40 11.26
N ILE A 199 14.26 0.26 12.37
CA ILE A 199 13.57 0.05 13.66
C ILE A 199 12.81 1.32 14.03
N TYR A 200 11.58 1.14 14.49
CA TYR A 200 10.76 2.19 15.09
C TYR A 200 10.32 1.77 16.48
N GLN A 201 10.41 2.70 17.43
CA GLN A 201 10.03 2.45 18.80
C GLN A 201 9.14 3.58 19.30
N PHE A 202 8.09 3.21 20.03
CA PHE A 202 7.21 4.17 20.70
C PHE A 202 6.63 3.58 21.99
N GLU A 203 6.09 4.44 22.82
CA GLU A 203 5.50 4.07 24.10
C GLU A 203 4.01 4.38 24.15
N VAL A 204 3.29 3.57 24.92
CA VAL A 204 1.85 3.71 25.21
C VAL A 204 1.63 3.87 26.71
N LEU A 205 0.43 4.29 27.10
CA LEU A 205 0.15 4.60 28.52
C LEU A 205 -0.20 3.38 29.36
N LYS A 206 -0.71 2.31 28.73
CA LYS A 206 -1.24 1.13 29.43
C LYS A 206 -0.39 -0.12 29.15
N GLU A 207 -0.59 -1.16 29.97
CA GLU A 207 0.06 -2.46 29.75
C GLU A 207 -0.47 -3.16 28.51
N ILE A 208 0.45 -3.58 27.64
CA ILE A 208 0.16 -4.18 26.35
C ILE A 208 -0.23 -5.66 26.50
N LYS A 209 -1.28 -6.06 25.79
CA LYS A 209 -1.66 -7.45 25.59
C LYS A 209 -1.22 -7.96 24.23
N SER A 210 -1.43 -7.19 23.16
CA SER A 210 -1.00 -7.52 21.80
C SER A 210 -0.82 -6.27 20.96
N VAL A 211 0.00 -6.39 19.92
CA VAL A 211 0.27 -5.37 18.91
C VAL A 211 0.05 -5.96 17.54
N GLU A 212 -0.62 -5.25 16.63
CA GLU A 212 -0.90 -5.69 15.26
C GLU A 212 -0.62 -4.55 14.28
N ILE A 213 0.31 -4.77 13.34
CA ILE A 213 0.52 -3.93 12.16
C ILE A 213 -0.58 -4.25 11.16
N ASP A 214 -1.08 -3.22 10.47
CA ASP A 214 -2.11 -3.32 9.44
C ASP A 214 -3.33 -4.15 9.89
N PRO A 215 -4.09 -3.69 10.89
CA PRO A 215 -5.30 -4.38 11.33
C PRO A 215 -6.36 -4.51 10.23
N SER A 216 -6.22 -3.70 9.15
CA SER A 216 -7.09 -3.77 7.96
C SER A 216 -6.75 -4.94 7.02
N LYS A 217 -5.53 -5.49 7.10
CA LYS A 217 -4.99 -6.52 6.20
C LYS A 217 -5.00 -6.11 4.72
N LEU A 218 -4.90 -4.81 4.46
CA LEU A 218 -4.88 -4.26 3.10
C LEU A 218 -3.46 -3.97 2.60
N MET A 219 -2.47 -3.89 3.49
CA MET A 219 -1.08 -3.71 3.10
C MET A 219 -0.58 -4.96 2.36
N ALA A 220 0.15 -4.75 1.24
CA ALA A 220 0.72 -5.84 0.44
C ALA A 220 2.03 -6.35 1.05
N ASP A 221 2.03 -6.60 2.34
CA ASP A 221 3.13 -7.20 3.08
C ASP A 221 3.36 -8.63 2.61
N ILE A 222 4.61 -8.96 2.25
CA ILE A 222 4.94 -10.29 1.72
C ILE A 222 5.09 -11.35 2.82
N TYR A 223 5.14 -10.96 4.09
CA TYR A 223 5.25 -11.86 5.23
C TYR A 223 4.32 -11.48 6.39
N PRO A 224 2.99 -11.41 6.17
CA PRO A 224 2.04 -10.84 7.14
C PRO A 224 1.87 -11.66 8.42
N SER A 225 2.50 -12.85 8.53
CA SER A 225 2.40 -13.72 9.70
C SER A 225 3.10 -13.18 10.95
N ASP A 226 4.06 -12.26 10.81
CA ASP A 226 4.78 -11.63 11.92
C ASP A 226 4.34 -10.18 12.19
N ASN A 227 3.28 -9.74 11.53
CA ASN A 227 2.63 -8.45 11.77
C ASN A 227 1.88 -8.39 13.10
N LYS A 228 1.81 -9.50 13.85
CA LYS A 228 1.10 -9.54 15.13
C LYS A 228 1.89 -10.29 16.20
N LYS A 229 1.89 -9.74 17.40
CA LYS A 229 2.37 -10.36 18.64
C LYS A 229 1.47 -10.07 19.81
#